data_629e1e7cb4702d8e3260f2baae4e66ca
#
_entry.id   629e1e7cb4702d8e3260f2baae4e66ca
#
_cell.length_a   1.000
_cell.length_b   1.000
_cell.length_c   1.000
_cell.angle_alpha   90.00
_cell.angle_beta   90.00
_cell.angle_gamma   90.00
#
_symmetry.space_group_name_H-M   'P 1'
#
loop_
_entity.id
_entity.type
_entity.pdbx_description
1 polymer ?
#
loop_
_entity_poly.entity_id
_entity_poly.type
_entity_poly.pdbx_seq_one_letter_code
_entity_poly.pdbx_strand_id
1 'polypeptide(L)'
;MMNLKKMLVLIMSCMLALGCFCAYAEDTVDVILNAGTTQSFTDEAVPNEDLTLILQAGLSAASAINQQPWYFAVVTNKEVMAEISAGSGFGGAASGSMPAMPQGVMPAAGGSAKAALGDSPVAIVIYMNENTSSPNASFDCGLACQNMVIAANALGYGTKIISSPTMSLNGANHDALCEKLGVNPSYTAVAVLLIGIPDTEVDAVTSASLRNDISGMVSFVD
;
A
#
# COMPACT_ATOMS: atom_id res chain seq x y z
N MET A 1 54.95 1.96 -11.70
CA MET A 1 54.12 2.33 -12.87
C MET A 1 53.08 1.23 -13.10
N MET A 2 51.82 1.53 -12.96
CA MET A 2 50.71 0.59 -13.22
C MET A 2 50.59 0.34 -14.69
N ASN A 3 50.54 -0.91 -15.13
CA ASN A 3 50.46 -1.28 -16.54
C ASN A 3 49.14 -0.77 -17.15
N LEU A 4 49.15 -0.17 -18.34
CA LEU A 4 47.98 0.39 -19.02
C LEU A 4 46.79 -0.57 -19.06
N LYS A 5 47.02 -1.88 -19.23
CA LYS A 5 45.96 -2.92 -19.16
C LYS A 5 45.30 -3.01 -17.79
N LYS A 6 46.07 -2.88 -16.68
CA LYS A 6 45.53 -2.90 -15.31
C LYS A 6 44.74 -1.63 -15.01
N MET A 7 45.17 -0.50 -15.55
CA MET A 7 44.47 0.78 -15.46
C MET A 7 43.13 0.75 -16.23
N LEU A 8 43.11 0.17 -17.43
CA LEU A 8 41.86 0.01 -18.21
C LEU A 8 40.87 -0.92 -17.53
N VAL A 9 41.32 -2.01 -16.97
CA VAL A 9 40.46 -2.95 -16.19
C VAL A 9 39.90 -2.28 -14.93
N LEU A 10 40.70 -1.46 -14.24
CA LEU A 10 40.23 -0.71 -13.06
C LEU A 10 39.20 0.34 -13.43
N ILE A 11 39.39 1.07 -14.53
CA ILE A 11 38.45 2.07 -15.05
C ILE A 11 37.14 1.39 -15.49
N MET A 12 37.23 0.25 -16.19
CA MET A 12 36.07 -0.51 -16.63
C MET A 12 35.29 -1.11 -15.43
N SER A 13 36.02 -1.60 -14.39
CA SER A 13 35.40 -2.07 -13.14
C SER A 13 34.73 -0.94 -12.35
N CYS A 14 35.34 0.27 -12.30
CA CYS A 14 34.71 1.45 -11.71
C CYS A 14 33.50 1.93 -12.51
N MET A 15 33.55 1.88 -13.85
CA MET A 15 32.39 2.23 -14.69
C MET A 15 31.25 1.22 -14.55
N LEU A 16 31.55 -0.08 -14.42
CA LEU A 16 30.52 -1.08 -14.08
C LEU A 16 29.95 -0.88 -12.68
N ALA A 17 30.79 -0.55 -11.69
CA ALA A 17 30.34 -0.26 -10.33
C ALA A 17 29.52 1.05 -10.24
N LEU A 18 29.90 2.11 -11.00
CA LEU A 18 29.10 3.33 -11.12
C LEU A 18 27.84 3.12 -11.97
N GLY A 19 27.85 2.23 -12.95
CA GLY A 19 26.68 1.88 -13.75
C GLY A 19 25.64 1.06 -12.98
N CYS A 20 26.05 0.31 -11.95
CA CYS A 20 25.12 -0.36 -11.03
C CYS A 20 24.49 0.60 -9.98
N PHE A 21 25.03 1.81 -9.79
CA PHE A 21 24.45 2.82 -8.89
C PHE A 21 23.55 3.84 -9.59
N CYS A 22 23.44 3.80 -10.92
CA CYS A 22 22.30 4.34 -11.62
C CYS A 22 21.19 3.26 -11.68
N ALA A 23 20.83 2.66 -10.55
CA ALA A 23 19.48 2.18 -10.38
C ALA A 23 18.61 3.43 -10.62
N TYR A 24 17.88 3.40 -11.70
CA TYR A 24 16.93 4.40 -12.12
C TYR A 24 16.10 4.83 -10.90
N ALA A 25 16.40 5.99 -10.32
CA ALA A 25 15.40 6.71 -9.58
C ALA A 25 14.36 7.07 -10.65
N GLU A 26 13.38 6.20 -10.83
CA GLU A 26 12.18 6.55 -11.59
C GLU A 26 11.75 7.92 -11.08
N ASP A 27 11.50 8.86 -11.99
CA ASP A 27 11.04 10.18 -11.58
C ASP A 27 9.84 9.96 -10.67
N THR A 28 9.85 10.51 -9.46
CA THR A 28 8.76 10.35 -8.48
C THR A 28 7.40 10.68 -9.09
N VAL A 29 7.37 11.61 -10.04
CA VAL A 29 6.15 11.96 -10.78
C VAL A 29 5.69 10.79 -11.63
N ASP A 30 6.59 10.10 -12.32
CA ASP A 30 6.26 8.93 -13.13
C ASP A 30 5.75 7.78 -12.26
N VAL A 31 6.34 7.54 -11.09
CA VAL A 31 5.83 6.56 -10.11
C VAL A 31 4.39 6.88 -9.72
N ILE A 32 4.09 8.15 -9.43
CA ILE A 32 2.73 8.57 -9.03
C ILE A 32 1.74 8.43 -10.20
N LEU A 33 2.12 8.87 -11.39
CA LEU A 33 1.25 8.86 -12.56
C LEU A 33 0.95 7.45 -13.08
N ASN A 34 1.90 6.52 -12.90
CA ASN A 34 1.77 5.13 -13.33
C ASN A 34 1.30 4.19 -12.21
N ALA A 35 1.11 4.69 -10.99
CA ALA A 35 0.64 3.89 -9.88
C ALA A 35 -0.73 3.27 -10.20
N GLY A 36 -0.79 1.94 -10.18
CA GLY A 36 -2.01 1.16 -10.36
C GLY A 36 -2.45 0.50 -9.06
N THR A 37 -3.59 -0.19 -9.12
CA THR A 37 -4.08 -1.03 -8.02
C THR A 37 -3.81 -2.49 -8.36
N THR A 38 -2.96 -3.15 -7.60
CA THR A 38 -2.65 -4.57 -7.80
C THR A 38 -3.78 -5.44 -7.25
N GLN A 39 -4.31 -6.35 -8.04
CA GLN A 39 -5.42 -7.22 -7.63
C GLN A 39 -4.94 -8.58 -7.13
N SER A 40 -3.82 -9.08 -7.63
CA SER A 40 -3.23 -10.37 -7.26
C SER A 40 -1.73 -10.23 -7.02
N PHE A 41 -1.24 -10.97 -6.04
CA PHE A 41 0.17 -10.95 -5.65
C PHE A 41 0.74 -12.36 -5.70
N THR A 42 2.05 -12.47 -5.92
CA THR A 42 2.79 -13.72 -5.73
C THR A 42 3.00 -14.00 -4.24
N ASP A 43 3.38 -15.23 -3.91
CA ASP A 43 3.71 -15.59 -2.52
C ASP A 43 5.12 -15.15 -2.10
N GLU A 44 5.84 -14.42 -2.96
CA GLU A 44 7.18 -13.96 -2.68
C GLU A 44 7.19 -12.94 -1.51
N ALA A 45 8.07 -13.19 -0.55
CA ALA A 45 8.16 -12.34 0.63
C ALA A 45 8.78 -10.97 0.29
N VAL A 46 8.26 -9.91 0.88
CA VAL A 46 8.87 -8.59 0.82
C VAL A 46 9.99 -8.52 1.87
N PRO A 47 11.24 -8.19 1.49
CA PRO A 47 12.36 -8.09 2.42
C PRO A 47 12.10 -7.06 3.53
N ASN A 48 12.59 -7.35 4.74
CA ASN A 48 12.44 -6.44 5.88
C ASN A 48 13.10 -5.08 5.66
N GLU A 49 14.16 -5.02 4.87
CA GLU A 49 14.84 -3.77 4.51
C GLU A 49 13.91 -2.86 3.71
N ASP A 50 13.22 -3.40 2.70
CA ASP A 50 12.26 -2.67 1.88
C ASP A 50 11.02 -2.27 2.69
N LEU A 51 10.49 -3.19 3.52
CA LEU A 51 9.40 -2.85 4.45
C LEU A 51 9.78 -1.69 5.38
N THR A 52 11.02 -1.68 5.85
CA THR A 52 11.51 -0.59 6.71
C THR A 52 11.52 0.74 5.97
N LEU A 53 11.99 0.77 4.71
CA LEU A 53 11.98 1.98 3.88
C LEU A 53 10.55 2.47 3.61
N ILE A 54 9.64 1.55 3.30
CA ILE A 54 8.22 1.86 3.07
C ILE A 54 7.58 2.47 4.33
N LEU A 55 7.83 1.88 5.49
CA LEU A 55 7.31 2.38 6.76
C LEU A 55 7.90 3.75 7.12
N GLN A 56 9.20 3.97 6.87
CA GLN A 56 9.84 5.28 7.07
C GLN A 56 9.24 6.36 6.16
N ALA A 57 8.89 6.03 4.92
CA ALA A 57 8.17 6.94 4.04
C ALA A 57 6.80 7.32 4.62
N GLY A 58 6.06 6.36 5.18
CA GLY A 58 4.81 6.62 5.89
C GLY A 58 5.00 7.55 7.10
N LEU A 59 6.00 7.27 7.93
CA LEU A 59 6.32 8.09 9.10
C LEU A 59 6.77 9.52 8.74
N SER A 60 7.25 9.73 7.51
CA SER A 60 7.70 11.04 7.01
C SER A 60 6.56 11.90 6.46
N ALA A 61 5.32 11.43 6.52
CA ALA A 61 4.17 12.19 6.04
C ALA A 61 3.93 13.45 6.88
N ALA A 62 3.32 14.46 6.25
CA ALA A 62 2.86 15.65 6.98
C ALA A 62 1.63 15.29 7.83
N SER A 63 1.47 15.99 8.95
CA SER A 63 0.26 15.91 9.77
C SER A 63 -0.06 17.26 10.40
N ALA A 64 -1.34 17.50 10.70
CA ALA A 64 -1.79 18.74 11.33
C ALA A 64 -1.01 18.99 12.64
N ILE A 65 -0.35 20.15 12.75
CA ILE A 65 0.49 20.54 13.91
C ILE A 65 1.48 19.46 14.36
N ASN A 66 1.94 18.62 13.41
CA ASN A 66 2.87 17.51 13.64
C ASN A 66 2.37 16.48 14.67
N GLN A 67 1.08 16.21 14.71
CA GLN A 67 0.49 15.27 15.67
C GLN A 67 0.81 13.82 15.38
N GLN A 68 1.13 13.46 14.12
CA GLN A 68 1.50 12.11 13.70
C GLN A 68 0.54 11.04 14.28
N PRO A 69 -0.77 11.14 13.97
CA PRO A 69 -1.81 10.38 14.68
C PRO A 69 -1.89 8.91 14.25
N TRP A 70 -0.97 8.45 13.44
CA TRP A 70 -0.96 7.09 12.89
C TRP A 70 -0.20 6.10 13.76
N TYR A 71 -0.60 4.84 13.63
CA TYR A 71 0.16 3.67 14.06
C TYR A 71 0.05 2.60 12.96
N PHE A 72 1.15 1.92 12.64
CA PHE A 72 1.18 0.91 11.59
C PHE A 72 1.42 -0.47 12.20
N ALA A 73 0.48 -1.40 11.99
CA ALA A 73 0.65 -2.79 12.34
C ALA A 73 0.96 -3.59 11.06
N VAL A 74 2.17 -4.15 10.97
CA VAL A 74 2.60 -4.96 9.83
C VAL A 74 2.22 -6.41 10.10
N VAL A 75 1.44 -6.99 9.20
CA VAL A 75 0.94 -8.35 9.28
C VAL A 75 1.48 -9.16 8.11
N THR A 76 2.28 -10.19 8.42
CA THR A 76 2.78 -11.18 7.46
C THR A 76 2.25 -12.58 7.79
N ASN A 77 1.65 -12.76 8.97
CA ASN A 77 1.06 -14.01 9.41
C ASN A 77 -0.27 -14.27 8.68
N LYS A 78 -0.32 -15.30 7.85
CA LYS A 78 -1.48 -15.64 7.02
C LYS A 78 -2.71 -16.02 7.85
N GLU A 79 -2.56 -16.58 9.05
CA GLU A 79 -3.68 -16.92 9.94
C GLU A 79 -4.34 -15.64 10.49
N VAL A 80 -3.53 -14.66 10.89
CA VAL A 80 -4.02 -13.35 11.34
C VAL A 80 -4.71 -12.61 10.19
N MET A 81 -4.14 -12.65 8.98
CA MET A 81 -4.78 -12.09 7.79
C MET A 81 -6.13 -12.73 7.50
N ALA A 82 -6.22 -14.06 7.62
CA ALA A 82 -7.48 -14.79 7.41
C ALA A 82 -8.53 -14.40 8.46
N GLU A 83 -8.14 -14.23 9.72
CA GLU A 83 -9.02 -13.79 10.81
C GLU A 83 -9.59 -12.38 10.55
N ILE A 84 -8.72 -11.43 10.15
CA ILE A 84 -9.14 -10.08 9.77
C ILE A 84 -10.11 -10.13 8.58
N SER A 85 -9.84 -10.98 7.59
CA SER A 85 -10.68 -11.14 6.40
C SER A 85 -12.04 -11.74 6.72
N ALA A 86 -12.12 -12.72 7.62
CA ALA A 86 -13.35 -13.43 7.95
C ALA A 86 -14.42 -12.50 8.55
N GLY A 87 -14.01 -11.49 9.33
CA GLY A 87 -14.92 -10.52 9.92
C GLY A 87 -15.35 -9.38 8.99
N SER A 88 -14.79 -9.29 7.78
CA SER A 88 -15.04 -8.17 6.87
C SER A 88 -16.35 -8.25 6.05
N GLY A 89 -17.14 -9.31 6.24
CA GLY A 89 -18.44 -9.49 5.56
C GLY A 89 -18.36 -9.81 4.05
N PHE A 90 -17.17 -9.77 3.45
CA PHE A 90 -16.97 -10.05 2.02
C PHE A 90 -16.65 -11.52 1.71
N GLY A 91 -16.45 -12.34 2.72
CA GLY A 91 -16.13 -13.79 2.59
C GLY A 91 -17.34 -14.72 2.56
N GLY A 92 -18.55 -14.22 2.72
CA GLY A 92 -19.79 -14.99 2.64
C GLY A 92 -20.74 -14.32 1.65
N ALA A 93 -21.35 -15.11 0.76
CA ALA A 93 -22.39 -14.64 -0.14
C ALA A 93 -23.52 -13.95 0.64
N ALA A 94 -23.37 -12.67 0.93
CA ALA A 94 -24.46 -11.84 1.42
C ALA A 94 -25.28 -11.38 0.21
N SER A 95 -26.34 -12.09 -0.07
CA SER A 95 -27.48 -11.68 -0.89
C SER A 95 -28.17 -10.47 -0.21
N GLY A 96 -27.48 -9.34 -0.16
CA GLY A 96 -28.06 -8.06 0.23
C GLY A 96 -27.92 -7.10 -0.95
N SER A 97 -29.04 -6.54 -1.41
CA SER A 97 -29.08 -5.58 -2.51
C SER A 97 -28.15 -4.40 -2.21
N MET A 98 -26.99 -4.36 -2.86
CA MET A 98 -26.15 -3.18 -2.88
C MET A 98 -26.90 -2.02 -3.58
N PRO A 99 -26.79 -0.78 -3.09
CA PRO A 99 -27.28 0.38 -3.83
C PRO A 99 -26.67 0.37 -5.24
N ALA A 100 -27.49 0.66 -6.25
CA ALA A 100 -27.05 0.68 -7.65
C ALA A 100 -25.86 1.65 -7.80
N MET A 101 -24.69 1.10 -8.12
CA MET A 101 -23.51 1.89 -8.49
C MET A 101 -23.74 2.48 -9.89
N PRO A 102 -23.20 3.67 -10.19
CA PRO A 102 -23.28 4.24 -11.52
C PRO A 102 -22.69 3.26 -12.56
N GLN A 103 -23.40 3.09 -13.68
CA GLN A 103 -22.96 2.22 -14.78
C GLN A 103 -21.62 2.75 -15.31
N GLY A 104 -20.60 1.91 -15.27
CA GLY A 104 -19.25 2.20 -15.80
C GLY A 104 -18.09 1.86 -14.83
N VAL A 105 -18.37 1.55 -13.58
CA VAL A 105 -17.34 1.23 -12.56
C VAL A 105 -17.54 -0.21 -12.05
N MET A 106 -17.73 -1.15 -12.96
CA MET A 106 -17.70 -2.56 -12.58
C MET A 106 -16.29 -3.09 -12.81
N PRO A 107 -15.57 -3.51 -11.76
CA PRO A 107 -14.41 -4.38 -11.99
C PRO A 107 -14.91 -5.62 -12.74
N ALA A 108 -14.17 -6.07 -13.74
CA ALA A 108 -14.49 -7.25 -14.50
C ALA A 108 -14.76 -8.41 -13.53
N ALA A 109 -16.01 -8.90 -13.50
CA ALA A 109 -16.41 -10.05 -12.71
C ALA A 109 -15.79 -11.30 -13.33
N GLY A 110 -14.63 -11.72 -12.86
CA GLY A 110 -13.90 -12.86 -13.39
C GLY A 110 -12.88 -13.49 -12.44
N GLY A 111 -12.53 -12.81 -11.35
CA GLY A 111 -11.65 -13.39 -10.33
C GLY A 111 -12.47 -14.15 -9.28
N SER A 112 -12.04 -15.36 -8.88
CA SER A 112 -12.54 -16.01 -7.67
C SER A 112 -12.49 -15.01 -6.52
N ALA A 113 -13.58 -14.91 -5.73
CA ALA A 113 -13.63 -14.04 -4.56
C ALA A 113 -12.53 -14.49 -3.57
N LYS A 114 -11.32 -13.95 -3.73
CA LYS A 114 -10.23 -14.11 -2.76
C LYS A 114 -10.65 -13.40 -1.47
N ALA A 115 -10.13 -13.85 -0.34
CA ALA A 115 -10.35 -13.19 0.95
C ALA A 115 -10.02 -11.69 0.86
N ALA A 116 -10.57 -10.86 1.74
CA ALA A 116 -10.43 -9.40 1.66
C ALA A 116 -8.95 -8.93 1.62
N LEU A 117 -8.05 -9.65 2.30
CA LEU A 117 -6.60 -9.41 2.25
C LEU A 117 -5.91 -10.19 1.12
N GLY A 118 -6.65 -11.02 0.37
CA GLY A 118 -6.16 -11.73 -0.80
C GLY A 118 -4.99 -12.67 -0.50
N ASP A 119 -4.09 -12.70 -1.46
CA ASP A 119 -2.83 -13.46 -1.47
C ASP A 119 -1.61 -12.59 -1.16
N SER A 120 -1.82 -11.32 -0.80
CA SER A 120 -0.72 -10.42 -0.47
C SER A 120 0.18 -11.00 0.63
N PRO A 121 1.50 -10.99 0.46
CA PRO A 121 2.44 -11.44 1.49
C PRO A 121 2.50 -10.49 2.70
N VAL A 122 2.11 -9.23 2.52
CA VAL A 122 2.16 -8.19 3.57
C VAL A 122 0.87 -7.38 3.56
N ALA A 123 0.30 -7.19 4.76
CA ALA A 123 -0.75 -6.22 5.01
C ALA A 123 -0.28 -5.24 6.09
N ILE A 124 -0.32 -3.94 5.81
CA ILE A 124 -0.06 -2.89 6.79
C ILE A 124 -1.40 -2.29 7.19
N VAL A 125 -1.82 -2.53 8.42
CA VAL A 125 -3.02 -1.90 8.98
C VAL A 125 -2.66 -0.52 9.48
N ILE A 126 -3.32 0.50 8.94
CA ILE A 126 -3.16 1.89 9.34
C ILE A 126 -4.21 2.20 10.42
N TYR A 127 -3.74 2.47 11.61
CA TYR A 127 -4.56 2.88 12.74
C TYR A 127 -4.44 4.38 12.98
N MET A 128 -5.53 4.97 13.41
CA MET A 128 -5.64 6.37 13.83
C MET A 128 -5.79 6.45 15.35
N ASN A 129 -5.01 7.29 16.00
CA ASN A 129 -5.19 7.63 17.39
C ASN A 129 -6.38 8.57 17.55
N GLU A 130 -7.42 8.11 18.21
CA GLU A 130 -8.64 8.90 18.47
C GLU A 130 -8.41 10.03 19.49
N ASN A 131 -7.37 9.93 20.33
CA ASN A 131 -7.02 10.92 21.35
C ASN A 131 -6.07 12.03 20.84
N THR A 132 -6.02 12.22 19.53
CA THR A 132 -5.20 13.27 18.91
C THR A 132 -5.92 14.62 18.92
N SER A 133 -5.13 15.72 18.92
CA SER A 133 -5.64 17.06 18.68
C SER A 133 -5.74 17.43 17.20
N SER A 134 -5.38 16.49 16.28
CA SER A 134 -5.55 16.72 14.85
C SER A 134 -7.03 16.77 14.49
N PRO A 135 -7.52 17.83 13.86
CA PRO A 135 -8.91 17.94 13.45
C PRO A 135 -9.25 16.99 12.28
N ASN A 136 -8.24 16.50 11.57
CA ASN A 136 -8.35 15.64 10.38
C ASN A 136 -7.41 14.43 10.46
N ALA A 137 -7.37 13.74 11.59
CA ALA A 137 -6.44 12.63 11.81
C ALA A 137 -6.54 11.52 10.76
N SER A 138 -7.73 11.23 10.25
CA SER A 138 -7.92 10.25 9.16
C SER A 138 -7.30 10.72 7.83
N PHE A 139 -7.32 12.02 7.55
CA PHE A 139 -6.63 12.60 6.40
C PHE A 139 -5.10 12.48 6.56
N ASP A 140 -4.57 12.80 7.75
CA ASP A 140 -3.16 12.63 8.06
C ASP A 140 -2.72 11.16 7.86
N CYS A 141 -3.52 10.19 8.33
CA CYS A 141 -3.29 8.77 8.10
C CYS A 141 -3.33 8.41 6.60
N GLY A 142 -4.20 9.06 5.81
CA GLY A 142 -4.25 8.90 4.36
C GLY A 142 -2.99 9.40 3.67
N LEU A 143 -2.42 10.53 4.10
CA LEU A 143 -1.13 11.03 3.60
C LEU A 143 0.00 10.04 3.89
N ALA A 144 0.04 9.48 5.10
CA ALA A 144 1.03 8.47 5.47
C ALA A 144 0.88 7.19 4.64
N CYS A 145 -0.36 6.73 4.42
CA CYS A 145 -0.66 5.60 3.55
C CYS A 145 -0.18 5.85 2.12
N GLN A 146 -0.46 7.03 1.55
CA GLN A 146 -0.04 7.36 0.19
C GLN A 146 1.48 7.44 0.05
N ASN A 147 2.21 7.95 1.05
CA ASN A 147 3.67 7.90 1.04
C ASN A 147 4.20 6.47 0.99
N MET A 148 3.60 5.56 1.75
CA MET A 148 3.97 4.13 1.69
C MET A 148 3.68 3.52 0.32
N VAL A 149 2.56 3.86 -0.32
CA VAL A 149 2.24 3.42 -1.68
C VAL A 149 3.31 3.88 -2.67
N ILE A 150 3.68 5.16 -2.64
CA ILE A 150 4.70 5.71 -3.55
C ILE A 150 6.04 5.01 -3.33
N ALA A 151 6.46 4.84 -2.06
CA ALA A 151 7.71 4.17 -1.74
C ALA A 151 7.71 2.70 -2.20
N ALA A 152 6.62 1.96 -1.97
CA ALA A 152 6.49 0.58 -2.40
C ALA A 152 6.55 0.45 -3.93
N ASN A 153 5.82 1.33 -4.65
CA ASN A 153 5.84 1.32 -6.12
C ASN A 153 7.22 1.70 -6.67
N ALA A 154 7.92 2.67 -6.06
CA ALA A 154 9.29 3.04 -6.45
C ALA A 154 10.30 1.90 -6.23
N LEU A 155 10.04 0.99 -5.29
CA LEU A 155 10.81 -0.22 -5.04
C LEU A 155 10.39 -1.40 -5.95
N GLY A 156 9.38 -1.21 -6.82
CA GLY A 156 8.90 -2.24 -7.75
C GLY A 156 7.79 -3.14 -7.19
N TYR A 157 7.25 -2.85 -6.00
CA TYR A 157 6.13 -3.59 -5.44
C TYR A 157 4.80 -3.06 -5.95
N GLY A 158 3.85 -3.98 -6.13
CA GLY A 158 2.45 -3.64 -6.31
C GLY A 158 1.77 -3.31 -4.99
N THR A 159 0.74 -2.47 -5.04
CA THR A 159 0.00 -2.04 -3.86
C THR A 159 -1.51 -2.06 -4.07
N LYS A 160 -2.25 -2.25 -2.97
CA LYS A 160 -3.70 -2.11 -2.94
C LYS A 160 -4.16 -1.54 -1.61
N ILE A 161 -4.84 -0.40 -1.62
CA ILE A 161 -5.50 0.14 -0.43
C ILE A 161 -6.92 -0.41 -0.37
N ILE A 162 -7.30 -0.95 0.78
CA ILE A 162 -8.64 -1.47 1.05
C ILE A 162 -9.16 -0.97 2.39
N SER A 163 -10.47 -0.71 2.45
CA SER A 163 -11.15 -0.28 3.69
C SER A 163 -12.08 -1.35 4.27
N SER A 164 -12.52 -2.34 3.48
CA SER A 164 -13.43 -3.37 3.97
C SER A 164 -12.97 -4.10 5.23
N PRO A 165 -11.67 -4.41 5.45
CA PRO A 165 -11.23 -5.07 6.67
C PRO A 165 -11.38 -4.22 7.94
N THR A 166 -11.55 -2.90 7.81
CA THR A 166 -11.76 -2.04 9.00
C THR A 166 -13.05 -2.36 9.74
N MET A 167 -14.03 -2.95 9.05
CA MET A 167 -15.26 -3.43 9.70
C MET A 167 -14.98 -4.56 10.72
N SER A 168 -14.06 -5.47 10.38
CA SER A 168 -13.60 -6.51 11.29
C SER A 168 -12.72 -5.94 12.40
N LEU A 169 -11.73 -5.13 12.01
CA LEU A 169 -10.74 -4.55 12.91
C LEU A 169 -11.34 -3.63 13.97
N ASN A 170 -12.44 -2.93 13.64
CA ASN A 170 -13.15 -2.01 14.55
C ASN A 170 -14.47 -2.62 15.09
N GLY A 171 -14.72 -3.91 14.82
CA GLY A 171 -15.95 -4.61 15.18
C GLY A 171 -15.91 -5.23 16.56
N ALA A 172 -16.74 -6.27 16.76
CA ALA A 172 -16.91 -6.92 18.07
C ALA A 172 -15.62 -7.54 18.65
N ASN A 173 -14.65 -7.88 17.80
CA ASN A 173 -13.37 -8.46 18.20
C ASN A 173 -12.21 -7.44 18.22
N HIS A 174 -12.53 -6.15 18.22
CA HIS A 174 -11.54 -5.06 18.15
C HIS A 174 -10.42 -5.21 19.18
N ASP A 175 -10.76 -5.33 20.47
CA ASP A 175 -9.77 -5.42 21.54
C ASP A 175 -8.86 -6.64 21.39
N ALA A 176 -9.42 -7.79 21.03
CA ALA A 176 -8.65 -9.02 20.82
C ALA A 176 -7.72 -8.92 19.62
N LEU A 177 -8.16 -8.28 18.53
CA LEU A 177 -7.31 -8.01 17.36
C LEU A 177 -6.23 -6.98 17.69
N CYS A 178 -6.54 -5.93 18.43
CA CYS A 178 -5.57 -4.95 18.89
C CYS A 178 -4.49 -5.60 19.75
N GLU A 179 -4.86 -6.46 20.71
CA GLU A 179 -3.89 -7.21 21.52
C GLU A 179 -2.97 -8.07 20.64
N LYS A 180 -3.55 -8.83 19.70
CA LYS A 180 -2.81 -9.69 18.76
C LYS A 180 -1.86 -8.90 17.87
N LEU A 181 -2.22 -7.70 17.45
CA LEU A 181 -1.46 -6.81 16.59
C LEU A 181 -0.51 -5.87 17.35
N GLY A 182 -0.53 -5.89 18.69
CA GLY A 182 0.25 -5.01 19.54
C GLY A 182 -0.15 -3.53 19.44
N VAL A 183 -1.44 -3.27 19.21
CA VAL A 183 -2.01 -1.93 19.03
C VAL A 183 -2.81 -1.54 20.28
N ASN A 184 -2.76 -0.27 20.64
CA ASN A 184 -3.61 0.23 21.74
C ASN A 184 -5.10 0.18 21.31
N PRO A 185 -6.02 -0.39 22.12
CA PRO A 185 -7.44 -0.45 21.80
C PRO A 185 -8.15 0.89 21.63
N SER A 186 -7.53 2.00 22.03
CA SER A 186 -8.05 3.35 21.75
C SER A 186 -7.81 3.82 20.33
N TYR A 187 -7.16 3.00 19.48
CA TYR A 187 -6.87 3.34 18.09
C TYR A 187 -7.90 2.67 17.18
N THR A 188 -8.27 3.37 16.12
CA THR A 188 -9.26 2.91 15.14
C THR A 188 -8.57 2.63 13.80
N ALA A 189 -8.79 1.46 13.23
CA ALA A 189 -8.27 1.13 11.91
C ALA A 189 -8.99 1.95 10.84
N VAL A 190 -8.24 2.63 9.96
CA VAL A 190 -8.78 3.49 8.90
C VAL A 190 -8.60 2.91 7.51
N ALA A 191 -7.58 2.11 7.28
CA ALA A 191 -7.32 1.43 6.02
C ALA A 191 -6.35 0.27 6.22
N VAL A 192 -6.28 -0.60 5.22
CA VAL A 192 -5.23 -1.62 5.10
C VAL A 192 -4.53 -1.44 3.76
N LEU A 193 -3.22 -1.36 3.78
CA LEU A 193 -2.35 -1.34 2.61
C LEU A 193 -1.79 -2.74 2.40
N LEU A 194 -2.08 -3.34 1.25
CA LEU A 194 -1.50 -4.60 0.80
C LEU A 194 -0.27 -4.31 -0.06
N ILE A 195 0.79 -5.09 0.12
CA ILE A 195 2.07 -4.94 -0.59
C ILE A 195 2.58 -6.31 -0.98
N GLY A 196 3.10 -6.44 -2.19
CA GLY A 196 3.74 -7.65 -2.69
C GLY A 196 4.16 -7.51 -4.14
N ILE A 197 4.74 -8.55 -4.71
CA ILE A 197 5.05 -8.60 -6.14
C ILE A 197 3.77 -8.89 -6.91
N PRO A 198 3.41 -8.07 -7.93
CA PRO A 198 2.22 -8.31 -8.74
C PRO A 198 2.29 -9.66 -9.46
N ASP A 199 1.22 -10.44 -9.37
CA ASP A 199 1.05 -11.65 -10.18
C ASP A 199 0.46 -11.27 -11.54
N THR A 200 1.33 -10.96 -12.49
CA THR A 200 0.94 -10.51 -13.83
C THR A 200 0.37 -11.62 -14.71
N GLU A 201 0.50 -12.88 -14.31
CA GLU A 201 -0.09 -14.02 -15.05
C GLU A 201 -1.58 -14.18 -14.73
N VAL A 202 -1.98 -13.83 -13.52
CA VAL A 202 -3.35 -14.01 -13.02
C VAL A 202 -4.17 -12.73 -13.18
N ASP A 203 -3.56 -11.57 -13.00
CA ASP A 203 -4.28 -10.30 -12.98
C ASP A 203 -3.48 -9.17 -13.61
N ALA A 204 -4.14 -8.44 -14.50
CA ALA A 204 -3.59 -7.18 -14.98
C ALA A 204 -3.74 -6.11 -13.89
N VAL A 205 -2.66 -5.41 -13.58
CA VAL A 205 -2.70 -4.23 -12.72
C VAL A 205 -3.76 -3.26 -13.25
N THR A 206 -4.72 -2.90 -12.41
CA THR A 206 -5.73 -1.92 -12.78
C THR A 206 -5.05 -0.58 -13.04
N SER A 207 -4.98 -0.18 -14.30
CA SER A 207 -4.21 0.96 -14.71
C SER A 207 -4.83 2.29 -14.26
N ALA A 208 -3.98 3.34 -14.21
CA ALA A 208 -4.41 4.72 -14.05
C ALA A 208 -5.30 5.23 -15.20
N SER A 209 -5.54 4.42 -16.23
CA SER A 209 -6.36 4.77 -17.41
C SER A 209 -7.81 5.13 -17.09
N LEU A 210 -8.33 4.77 -15.92
CA LEU A 210 -9.67 5.12 -15.45
C LEU A 210 -9.71 6.44 -14.65
N ARG A 211 -8.72 7.31 -14.79
CA ARG A 211 -8.72 8.62 -14.14
C ARG A 211 -9.58 9.60 -14.93
N ASN A 212 -10.25 10.50 -14.20
CA ASN A 212 -11.00 11.58 -14.80
C ASN A 212 -10.05 12.55 -15.52
N ASP A 213 -10.57 13.22 -16.57
CA ASP A 213 -9.83 14.26 -17.26
C ASP A 213 -9.66 15.50 -16.37
N ILE A 214 -8.47 16.12 -16.43
CA ILE A 214 -8.12 17.28 -15.62
C ILE A 214 -9.08 18.46 -15.83
N SER A 215 -9.60 18.63 -17.06
CA SER A 215 -10.50 19.74 -17.41
C SER A 215 -11.81 19.72 -16.65
N GLY A 216 -12.26 18.53 -16.21
CA GLY A 216 -13.48 18.36 -15.41
C GLY A 216 -13.26 18.41 -13.89
N MET A 217 -12.02 18.43 -13.43
CA MET A 217 -11.68 18.25 -12.02
C MET A 217 -10.85 19.40 -11.43
N VAL A 218 -10.42 20.37 -12.25
CA VAL A 218 -9.54 21.48 -11.83
C VAL A 218 -10.06 22.80 -12.35
N SER A 219 -10.06 23.81 -11.51
CA SER A 219 -10.32 25.20 -11.87
C SER A 219 -9.07 26.04 -11.64
N PHE A 220 -8.75 26.89 -12.61
CA PHE A 220 -7.73 27.92 -12.46
C PHE A 220 -8.45 29.25 -12.23
N VAL A 221 -8.08 29.98 -11.17
CA VAL A 221 -8.66 31.28 -10.83
C VAL A 221 -7.50 32.29 -10.83
N ASP A 222 -7.55 33.23 -11.81
CA ASP A 222 -6.52 34.28 -12.03
C ASP A 222 -6.85 35.54 -11.21
#